data_af45e6d91860d76a82e8a9b87309b3e3
#
_entry.id   af45e6d91860d76a82e8a9b87309b3e3
#
_cell.length_a   1.000
_cell.length_b   1.000
_cell.length_c   1.000
_cell.angle_alpha   90.00
_cell.angle_beta   90.00
_cell.angle_gamma   90.00
#
_symmetry.space_group_name_H-M   'P 1'
#
loop_
_entity.id
_entity.type
_entity.pdbx_description
1 polymer ?
#
loop_
_entity_poly.entity_id
_entity_poly.type
_entity_poly.pdbx_seq_one_letter_code
_entity_poly.pdbx_strand_id
1 'polypeptide(L)'
;MTYFFETYGCQMNIAESAAVEQLLISRGWTKAYDVQVCDLAIINTCSVRQTAENRILGRLGWFTGLKALRACKPGAKSKTLELAAEYVKDGPKPITVVVMGCMAERLLKSLQKDYPVVDYVIGTYAKNQFGNIISAIENNSNPKNLKLINNPEQYEFSAISLEPGAFSAFVPIMHGCNNFCTYCIVPYVRGREVSRSLDEI
;
A
#
# COMPACT_ATOMS: atom_id res chain seq x y z
N MET A 1 -10.88 -4.79 -13.08
CA MET A 1 -9.50 -4.38 -12.80
C MET A 1 -8.85 -5.36 -11.84
N THR A 2 -7.54 -5.48 -11.88
CA THR A 2 -6.79 -6.45 -11.08
C THR A 2 -5.83 -5.75 -10.12
N TYR A 3 -5.62 -6.33 -8.93
CA TYR A 3 -4.69 -5.81 -7.94
C TYR A 3 -3.69 -6.88 -7.50
N PHE A 4 -2.54 -6.42 -7.01
CA PHE A 4 -1.53 -7.26 -6.36
C PHE A 4 -1.10 -6.61 -5.05
N PHE A 5 -0.99 -7.41 -3.98
CA PHE A 5 -0.69 -6.91 -2.64
C PHE A 5 0.62 -7.52 -2.12
N GLU A 6 1.54 -6.66 -1.68
CA GLU A 6 2.77 -7.04 -0.99
C GLU A 6 2.77 -6.48 0.43
N THR A 7 2.78 -7.33 1.44
CA THR A 7 2.80 -6.92 2.84
C THR A 7 4.16 -7.18 3.46
N TYR A 8 4.85 -6.11 3.86
CA TYR A 8 6.13 -6.15 4.54
C TYR A 8 5.95 -5.59 5.95
N GLY A 9 5.69 -6.44 6.95
CA GLY A 9 5.48 -5.90 8.27
C GLY A 9 5.11 -6.88 9.37
N CYS A 10 4.37 -6.37 10.34
CA CYS A 10 3.85 -7.09 11.49
C CYS A 10 2.38 -7.49 11.28
N GLN A 11 1.79 -8.14 12.30
CA GLN A 11 0.38 -8.55 12.29
C GLN A 11 -0.60 -7.40 12.02
N MET A 12 -0.28 -6.18 12.49
CA MET A 12 -1.08 -4.99 12.20
C MET A 12 -1.12 -4.69 10.69
N ASN A 13 0.03 -4.81 10.00
CA ASN A 13 0.06 -4.62 8.54
C ASN A 13 -0.76 -5.71 7.82
N ILE A 14 -0.74 -6.95 8.31
CA ILE A 14 -1.55 -8.04 7.73
C ILE A 14 -3.04 -7.71 7.87
N ALA A 15 -3.49 -7.29 9.06
CA ALA A 15 -4.88 -6.90 9.27
C ALA A 15 -5.31 -5.71 8.40
N GLU A 16 -4.45 -4.70 8.28
CA GLU A 16 -4.70 -3.54 7.42
C GLU A 16 -4.76 -3.94 5.94
N SER A 17 -3.91 -4.87 5.50
CA SER A 17 -3.93 -5.41 4.14
C SER A 17 -5.22 -6.18 3.86
N ALA A 18 -5.66 -7.05 4.78
CA ALA A 18 -6.90 -7.79 4.65
C ALA A 18 -8.12 -6.87 4.50
N ALA A 19 -8.18 -5.78 5.27
CA ALA A 19 -9.25 -4.80 5.17
C ALA A 19 -9.28 -4.09 3.81
N VAL A 20 -8.12 -3.72 3.27
CA VAL A 20 -8.01 -3.11 1.94
C VAL A 20 -8.35 -4.11 0.84
N GLU A 21 -7.92 -5.38 0.95
CA GLU A 21 -8.30 -6.42 0.00
C GLU A 21 -9.81 -6.65 -0.04
N GLN A 22 -10.48 -6.71 1.12
CA GLN A 22 -11.94 -6.83 1.17
C GLN A 22 -12.64 -5.63 0.51
N LEU A 23 -12.12 -4.43 0.70
CA LEU A 23 -12.66 -3.24 0.03
C LEU A 23 -12.50 -3.34 -1.50
N LEU A 24 -11.37 -3.81 -2.01
CA LEU A 24 -11.15 -4.04 -3.45
C LEU A 24 -12.10 -5.09 -3.99
N ILE A 25 -12.23 -6.22 -3.30
CA ILE A 25 -13.15 -7.32 -3.69
C ILE A 25 -14.60 -6.83 -3.72
N SER A 26 -15.04 -6.06 -2.72
CA SER A 26 -16.39 -5.50 -2.67
C SER A 26 -16.70 -4.54 -3.83
N ARG A 27 -15.67 -3.97 -4.45
CA ARG A 27 -15.77 -3.13 -5.66
C ARG A 27 -15.57 -3.91 -6.97
N GLY A 28 -15.52 -5.25 -6.92
CA GLY A 28 -15.38 -6.09 -8.09
C GLY A 28 -13.95 -6.20 -8.65
N TRP A 29 -12.94 -5.81 -7.87
CA TRP A 29 -11.55 -6.02 -8.24
C TRP A 29 -11.15 -7.47 -7.96
N THR A 30 -10.28 -8.03 -8.79
CA THR A 30 -9.78 -9.40 -8.66
C THR A 30 -8.29 -9.43 -8.38
N LYS A 31 -7.83 -10.39 -7.59
CA LYS A 31 -6.40 -10.55 -7.31
C LYS A 31 -5.68 -11.06 -8.54
N ALA A 32 -4.61 -10.37 -8.97
CA ALA A 32 -3.78 -10.81 -10.07
C ALA A 32 -2.91 -12.01 -9.64
N TYR A 33 -2.62 -12.90 -10.57
CA TYR A 33 -1.71 -14.04 -10.34
C TYR A 33 -0.24 -13.61 -10.28
N ASP A 34 0.11 -12.47 -10.91
CA ASP A 34 1.45 -11.90 -10.88
C ASP A 34 1.37 -10.37 -10.87
N VAL A 35 2.32 -9.75 -10.16
CA VAL A 35 2.44 -8.30 -10.07
C VAL A 35 2.76 -7.63 -11.42
N GLN A 36 3.36 -8.37 -12.33
CA GLN A 36 3.73 -7.85 -13.65
C GLN A 36 2.51 -7.53 -14.53
N VAL A 37 1.36 -8.13 -14.24
CA VAL A 37 0.12 -8.00 -15.03
C VAL A 37 -1.06 -7.38 -14.27
N CYS A 38 -0.84 -6.84 -13.04
CA CYS A 38 -1.90 -6.17 -12.30
C CYS A 38 -2.08 -4.71 -12.75
N ASP A 39 -3.27 -4.15 -12.51
CA ASP A 39 -3.56 -2.73 -12.74
C ASP A 39 -3.12 -1.87 -11.56
N LEU A 40 -3.15 -2.45 -10.35
CA LEU A 40 -2.82 -1.80 -9.09
C LEU A 40 -1.87 -2.68 -8.27
N ALA A 41 -0.68 -2.16 -7.96
CA ALA A 41 0.24 -2.76 -7.01
C ALA A 41 0.20 -1.99 -5.68
N ILE A 42 -0.03 -2.69 -4.58
CA ILE A 42 -0.09 -2.11 -3.24
C ILE A 42 1.03 -2.70 -2.40
N ILE A 43 1.82 -1.83 -1.78
CA ILE A 43 2.95 -2.21 -0.92
C ILE A 43 2.64 -1.69 0.48
N ASN A 44 2.28 -2.58 1.41
CA ASN A 44 2.11 -2.24 2.82
C ASN A 44 3.44 -2.40 3.57
N THR A 45 3.85 -1.36 4.26
CA THR A 45 5.23 -1.16 4.69
C THR A 45 5.38 -1.04 6.21
N CYS A 46 6.55 -1.44 6.70
CA CYS A 46 6.92 -1.36 8.12
C CYS A 46 8.18 -0.49 8.31
N SER A 47 8.25 0.24 9.42
CA SER A 47 9.43 1.03 9.81
C SER A 47 10.19 0.45 11.02
N VAL A 48 9.79 -0.72 11.52
CA VAL A 48 10.42 -1.31 12.72
C VAL A 48 11.79 -1.94 12.41
N ARG A 49 11.99 -2.38 11.17
CA ARG A 49 13.22 -3.07 10.76
C ARG A 49 13.83 -2.41 9.54
N GLN A 50 15.08 -1.95 9.65
CA GLN A 50 15.83 -1.35 8.53
C GLN A 50 15.94 -2.28 7.32
N THR A 51 16.07 -3.59 7.55
CA THR A 51 16.12 -4.58 6.46
C THR A 51 14.82 -4.64 5.65
N ALA A 52 13.67 -4.40 6.28
CA ALA A 52 12.39 -4.34 5.59
C ALA A 52 12.33 -3.08 4.70
N GLU A 53 12.75 -1.94 5.22
CA GLU A 53 12.81 -0.70 4.44
C GLU A 53 13.73 -0.83 3.22
N ASN A 54 14.94 -1.37 3.39
CA ASN A 54 15.87 -1.58 2.28
C ASN A 54 15.28 -2.48 1.17
N ARG A 55 14.53 -3.52 1.55
CA ARG A 55 13.81 -4.38 0.59
C ARG A 55 12.75 -3.60 -0.17
N ILE A 56 11.99 -2.77 0.52
CA ILE A 56 10.95 -1.93 -0.11
C ILE A 56 11.57 -0.94 -1.09
N LEU A 57 12.66 -0.26 -0.72
CA LEU A 57 13.35 0.68 -1.62
C LEU A 57 13.89 -0.03 -2.87
N GLY A 58 14.49 -1.21 -2.71
CA GLY A 58 14.90 -2.06 -3.84
C GLY A 58 13.70 -2.46 -4.73
N ARG A 59 12.55 -2.77 -4.10
CA ARG A 59 11.32 -3.11 -4.80
C ARG A 59 10.76 -1.92 -5.61
N LEU A 60 10.82 -0.69 -5.07
CA LEU A 60 10.43 0.53 -5.79
C LEU A 60 11.32 0.77 -7.03
N GLY A 61 12.62 0.47 -6.93
CA GLY A 61 13.53 0.48 -8.09
C GLY A 61 13.08 -0.51 -9.18
N TRP A 62 12.67 -1.73 -8.81
CA TRP A 62 12.13 -2.72 -9.73
C TRP A 62 10.81 -2.24 -10.37
N PHE A 63 9.90 -1.66 -9.59
CA PHE A 63 8.65 -1.07 -10.10
C PHE A 63 8.89 0.08 -11.09
N THR A 64 9.99 0.82 -10.94
CA THR A 64 10.37 1.85 -11.91
C THR A 64 10.60 1.23 -13.29
N GLY A 65 11.31 0.10 -13.37
CA GLY A 65 11.50 -0.67 -14.60
C GLY A 65 10.18 -1.21 -15.16
N LEU A 66 9.37 -1.82 -14.32
CA LEU A 66 8.05 -2.35 -14.70
C LEU A 66 7.13 -1.25 -15.26
N LYS A 67 7.03 -0.11 -14.58
CA LYS A 67 6.18 1.01 -14.99
C LYS A 67 6.65 1.62 -16.32
N ALA A 68 7.98 1.74 -16.51
CA ALA A 68 8.55 2.21 -17.77
C ALA A 68 8.25 1.24 -18.92
N LEU A 69 8.41 -0.07 -18.71
CA LEU A 69 8.09 -1.09 -19.70
C LEU A 69 6.60 -1.07 -20.07
N ARG A 70 5.74 -1.05 -19.05
CA ARG A 70 4.28 -1.04 -19.26
C ARG A 70 3.73 0.23 -19.90
N ALA A 71 4.46 1.34 -19.79
CA ALA A 71 4.21 2.57 -20.54
C ALA A 71 4.82 2.54 -21.96
N CYS A 72 5.43 1.43 -22.38
CA CYS A 72 6.12 1.27 -23.68
C CYS A 72 7.16 2.36 -23.94
N LYS A 73 7.87 2.82 -22.91
CA LYS A 73 8.91 3.84 -23.08
C LYS A 73 10.17 3.23 -23.68
N PRO A 74 10.80 3.91 -24.65
CA PRO A 74 12.07 3.46 -25.24
C PRO A 74 13.14 3.27 -24.15
N GLY A 75 13.94 2.19 -24.27
CA GLY A 75 15.05 1.92 -23.33
C GLY A 75 14.67 1.20 -22.02
N ALA A 76 13.40 0.87 -21.82
CA ALA A 76 12.98 -0.01 -20.72
C ALA A 76 13.53 -1.43 -20.95
N LYS A 77 14.70 -1.74 -20.42
CA LYS A 77 15.35 -3.06 -20.51
C LYS A 77 15.20 -3.78 -19.18
N SER A 78 14.59 -4.95 -19.17
CA SER A 78 14.67 -5.86 -18.05
C SER A 78 14.54 -7.30 -18.53
N LYS A 79 15.60 -8.10 -18.32
CA LYS A 79 15.57 -9.55 -18.55
C LYS A 79 14.61 -10.31 -17.63
N THR A 80 14.16 -9.66 -16.54
CA THR A 80 13.34 -10.26 -15.49
C THR A 80 11.85 -9.89 -15.58
N LEU A 81 11.43 -9.22 -16.66
CA LEU A 81 10.05 -8.73 -16.85
C LEU A 81 9.45 -9.28 -18.16
N GLU A 82 9.67 -10.55 -18.43
CA GLU A 82 9.20 -11.21 -19.66
C GLU A 82 7.67 -11.22 -19.75
N LEU A 83 7.01 -11.54 -18.62
CA LEU A 83 5.55 -11.57 -18.53
C LEU A 83 4.93 -10.19 -18.78
N ALA A 84 5.57 -9.14 -18.25
CA ALA A 84 5.11 -7.77 -18.49
C ALA A 84 5.31 -7.36 -19.96
N ALA A 85 6.43 -7.75 -20.57
CA ALA A 85 6.69 -7.47 -21.98
C ALA A 85 5.65 -8.14 -22.89
N GLU A 86 5.26 -9.37 -22.56
CA GLU A 86 4.19 -10.07 -23.27
C GLU A 86 2.84 -9.41 -23.06
N TYR A 87 2.54 -9.00 -21.82
CA TYR A 87 1.27 -8.36 -21.46
C TYR A 87 1.01 -7.04 -22.19
N VAL A 88 2.06 -6.29 -22.57
CA VAL A 88 1.95 -4.99 -23.27
C VAL A 88 2.15 -5.09 -24.78
N LYS A 89 2.15 -6.27 -25.39
CA LYS A 89 2.32 -6.43 -26.85
C LYS A 89 1.32 -5.61 -27.66
N ASP A 90 0.09 -5.51 -27.15
CA ASP A 90 -1.02 -4.81 -27.81
C ASP A 90 -1.10 -3.31 -27.44
N GLY A 91 -0.06 -2.77 -26.82
CA GLY A 91 0.03 -1.37 -26.43
C GLY A 91 0.21 -1.14 -24.94
N PRO A 92 0.34 0.14 -24.53
CA PRO A 92 0.59 0.51 -23.13
C PRO A 92 -0.56 0.08 -22.20
N LYS A 93 -0.20 -0.53 -21.08
CA LYS A 93 -1.11 -0.90 -19.98
C LYS A 93 -0.51 -0.38 -18.67
N PRO A 94 -0.73 0.89 -18.33
CA PRO A 94 -0.10 1.52 -17.15
C PRO A 94 -0.44 0.77 -15.86
N ILE A 95 0.45 0.84 -14.89
CA ILE A 95 0.25 0.30 -13.55
C ILE A 95 0.24 1.44 -12.54
N THR A 96 -0.66 1.38 -11.59
CA THR A 96 -0.68 2.28 -10.43
C THR A 96 0.06 1.64 -9.26
N VAL A 97 0.94 2.38 -8.60
CA VAL A 97 1.72 1.93 -7.44
C VAL A 97 1.33 2.73 -6.20
N VAL A 98 0.84 2.04 -5.19
CA VAL A 98 0.45 2.60 -3.89
C VAL A 98 1.40 2.08 -2.81
N VAL A 99 1.94 2.98 -1.99
CA VAL A 99 2.71 2.62 -0.80
C VAL A 99 1.94 3.05 0.44
N MET A 100 1.70 2.13 1.38
CA MET A 100 0.97 2.40 2.62
C MET A 100 1.72 1.89 3.86
N GLY A 101 1.24 2.27 5.05
CA GLY A 101 1.74 1.77 6.33
C GLY A 101 2.79 2.66 7.01
N CYS A 102 3.55 2.09 7.95
CA CYS A 102 4.42 2.88 8.85
C CYS A 102 5.56 3.61 8.13
N MET A 103 6.19 2.99 7.11
CA MET A 103 7.22 3.66 6.32
C MET A 103 6.61 4.78 5.47
N ALA A 104 5.44 4.54 4.89
CA ALA A 104 4.70 5.55 4.15
C ALA A 104 4.37 6.76 5.05
N GLU A 105 3.93 6.54 6.29
CA GLU A 105 3.70 7.60 7.27
C GLU A 105 4.96 8.42 7.53
N ARG A 106 6.07 7.75 7.81
CA ARG A 106 7.35 8.41 8.11
C ARG A 106 7.88 9.23 6.93
N LEU A 107 7.68 8.75 5.72
CA LEU A 107 8.22 9.34 4.49
C LEU A 107 7.17 10.09 3.65
N LEU A 108 6.00 10.42 4.21
CA LEU A 108 4.88 11.05 3.51
C LEU A 108 5.29 12.23 2.60
N LYS A 109 6.21 13.07 3.07
CA LYS A 109 6.63 14.31 2.38
C LYS A 109 7.71 14.07 1.31
N SER A 110 8.45 12.98 1.39
CA SER A 110 9.63 12.74 0.54
C SER A 110 9.45 11.57 -0.43
N LEU A 111 8.65 10.56 -0.08
CA LEU A 111 8.62 9.29 -0.80
C LEU A 111 8.30 9.43 -2.30
N GLN A 112 7.30 10.22 -2.65
CA GLN A 112 6.96 10.45 -4.07
C GLN A 112 8.00 11.31 -4.81
N LYS A 113 8.68 12.21 -4.10
CA LYS A 113 9.76 13.01 -4.67
C LYS A 113 10.99 12.15 -4.95
N ASP A 114 11.35 11.30 -3.99
CA ASP A 114 12.54 10.44 -4.08
C ASP A 114 12.29 9.22 -4.97
N TYR A 115 11.03 8.76 -5.02
CA TYR A 115 10.57 7.61 -5.82
C TYR A 115 9.34 7.98 -6.67
N PRO A 116 9.51 8.63 -7.83
CA PRO A 116 8.41 9.07 -8.70
C PRO A 116 7.54 7.93 -9.26
N VAL A 117 7.96 6.70 -9.10
CA VAL A 117 7.17 5.49 -9.44
C VAL A 117 5.94 5.34 -8.57
N VAL A 118 5.94 5.91 -7.36
CA VAL A 118 4.83 5.86 -6.40
C VAL A 118 3.77 6.89 -6.79
N ASP A 119 2.59 6.44 -7.12
CA ASP A 119 1.45 7.29 -7.47
C ASP A 119 0.73 7.83 -6.24
N TYR A 120 0.54 6.97 -5.21
CA TYR A 120 -0.12 7.35 -3.96
C TYR A 120 0.68 6.88 -2.75
N VAL A 121 0.72 7.73 -1.73
CA VAL A 121 1.29 7.41 -0.41
C VAL A 121 0.20 7.55 0.63
N ILE A 122 -0.04 6.48 1.40
CA ILE A 122 -1.05 6.43 2.45
C ILE A 122 -0.37 6.22 3.80
N GLY A 123 -0.41 7.23 4.64
CA GLY A 123 0.00 7.10 6.03
C GLY A 123 -0.96 6.26 6.86
N THR A 124 -0.55 5.96 8.09
CA THR A 124 -1.31 5.11 9.01
C THR A 124 -2.66 5.71 9.41
N TYR A 125 -2.81 7.03 9.33
CA TYR A 125 -4.06 7.74 9.67
C TYR A 125 -5.00 7.98 8.48
N ALA A 126 -4.51 7.80 7.25
CA ALA A 126 -5.30 8.04 6.03
C ALA A 126 -5.83 6.75 5.38
N LYS A 127 -5.66 5.60 6.02
CA LYS A 127 -6.01 4.28 5.43
C LYS A 127 -7.50 4.11 5.13
N ASN A 128 -8.38 4.76 5.91
CA ASN A 128 -9.82 4.78 5.68
C ASN A 128 -10.20 5.49 4.36
N GLN A 129 -9.30 6.31 3.82
CA GLN A 129 -9.49 7.00 2.54
C GLN A 129 -9.03 6.17 1.32
N PHE A 130 -8.66 4.89 1.50
CA PHE A 130 -8.25 4.03 0.39
C PHE A 130 -9.34 3.92 -0.69
N GLY A 131 -10.60 3.98 -0.30
CA GLY A 131 -11.74 4.03 -1.21
C GLY A 131 -11.69 5.19 -2.22
N ASN A 132 -11.14 6.34 -1.82
CA ASN A 132 -10.97 7.51 -2.69
C ASN A 132 -9.90 7.24 -3.78
N ILE A 133 -8.84 6.49 -3.42
CA ILE A 133 -7.81 6.07 -4.38
C ILE A 133 -8.40 5.10 -5.40
N ILE A 134 -9.17 4.10 -4.95
CA ILE A 134 -9.85 3.16 -5.85
C ILE A 134 -10.73 3.94 -6.85
N SER A 135 -11.55 4.85 -6.34
CA SER A 135 -12.42 5.68 -7.20
C SER A 135 -11.63 6.57 -8.18
N ALA A 136 -10.48 7.10 -7.74
CA ALA A 136 -9.63 7.89 -8.63
C ALA A 136 -9.01 7.04 -9.75
N ILE A 137 -8.61 5.80 -9.46
CA ILE A 137 -8.08 4.86 -10.45
C ILE A 137 -9.18 4.44 -11.43
N GLU A 138 -10.36 4.06 -10.94
CA GLU A 138 -11.51 3.67 -11.76
C GLU A 138 -11.95 4.77 -12.73
N ASN A 139 -11.82 6.04 -12.31
CA ASN A 139 -12.14 7.22 -13.12
C ASN A 139 -10.95 7.75 -13.94
N ASN A 140 -9.82 7.04 -13.99
CA ASN A 140 -8.58 7.48 -14.64
C ASN A 140 -8.13 8.89 -14.24
N SER A 141 -8.37 9.26 -12.98
CA SER A 141 -8.01 10.57 -12.44
C SER A 141 -6.51 10.69 -12.21
N ASN A 142 -5.95 11.91 -12.40
CA ASN A 142 -4.54 12.13 -12.13
C ASN A 142 -4.25 11.99 -10.63
N PRO A 143 -3.30 11.13 -10.22
CA PRO A 143 -2.95 10.93 -8.80
C PRO A 143 -2.63 12.21 -8.04
N LYS A 144 -2.05 13.20 -8.70
CA LYS A 144 -1.68 14.49 -8.10
C LYS A 144 -2.88 15.34 -7.66
N ASN A 145 -4.07 15.05 -8.16
CA ASN A 145 -5.29 15.79 -7.84
C ASN A 145 -5.96 15.27 -6.56
N LEU A 146 -5.62 14.06 -6.12
CA LEU A 146 -6.18 13.47 -4.91
C LEU A 146 -5.36 13.90 -3.69
N LYS A 147 -5.98 14.67 -2.79
CA LYS A 147 -5.39 15.03 -1.50
C LYS A 147 -5.96 14.11 -0.43
N LEU A 148 -5.10 13.30 0.17
CA LEU A 148 -5.45 12.49 1.33
C LEU A 148 -5.24 13.30 2.61
N ILE A 149 -6.22 13.25 3.50
CA ILE A 149 -6.16 13.93 4.81
C ILE A 149 -5.52 12.95 5.79
N ASN A 150 -4.32 13.28 6.24
CA ASN A 150 -3.61 12.50 7.26
C ASN A 150 -3.77 13.22 8.61
N ASN A 151 -4.82 12.87 9.37
CA ASN A 151 -5.13 13.48 10.66
C ASN A 151 -4.82 12.51 11.82
N PRO A 152 -3.72 12.73 12.58
CA PRO A 152 -3.36 11.89 13.72
C PRO A 152 -4.39 11.87 14.87
N GLU A 153 -5.25 12.89 14.95
CA GLU A 153 -6.25 13.01 16.01
C GLU A 153 -7.52 12.18 15.75
N GLN A 154 -7.69 11.71 14.51
CA GLN A 154 -8.87 10.98 14.06
C GLN A 154 -8.48 9.60 13.51
N TYR A 155 -7.97 8.73 14.37
CA TYR A 155 -7.71 7.36 13.98
C TYR A 155 -8.99 6.53 14.00
N GLU A 156 -9.29 5.89 12.88
CA GLU A 156 -10.38 4.93 12.76
C GLU A 156 -9.83 3.53 12.52
N PHE A 157 -10.36 2.54 13.25
CA PHE A 157 -10.02 1.15 12.99
C PHE A 157 -10.66 0.70 11.66
N SER A 158 -9.89 -0.01 10.86
CA SER A 158 -10.46 -0.72 9.71
C SER A 158 -11.42 -1.81 10.18
N ALA A 159 -12.38 -2.18 9.34
CA ALA A 159 -13.21 -3.34 9.61
C ALA A 159 -12.34 -4.59 9.83
N ILE A 160 -12.77 -5.48 10.72
CA ILE A 160 -12.12 -6.77 10.92
C ILE A 160 -12.37 -7.61 9.67
N SER A 161 -11.31 -8.06 9.04
CA SER A 161 -11.38 -8.76 7.76
C SER A 161 -10.43 -9.96 7.76
N LEU A 162 -10.88 -11.04 7.13
CA LEU A 162 -10.05 -12.20 6.83
C LEU A 162 -9.41 -12.01 5.44
N GLU A 163 -8.15 -12.39 5.31
CA GLU A 163 -7.59 -12.58 3.97
C GLU A 163 -8.36 -13.69 3.24
N PRO A 164 -8.60 -13.56 1.92
CA PRO A 164 -9.29 -14.59 1.16
C PRO A 164 -8.62 -15.97 1.32
N GLY A 165 -9.39 -16.96 1.80
CA GLY A 165 -8.90 -18.32 2.05
C GLY A 165 -8.16 -18.53 3.37
N ALA A 166 -8.05 -17.53 4.24
CA ALA A 166 -7.41 -17.67 5.54
C ALA A 166 -8.34 -18.34 6.57
N PHE A 167 -7.76 -19.18 7.43
CA PHE A 167 -8.45 -19.83 8.57
C PHE A 167 -8.38 -19.02 9.86
N SER A 168 -7.61 -17.91 9.87
CA SER A 168 -7.41 -17.04 11.05
C SER A 168 -7.26 -15.59 10.62
N ALA A 169 -7.62 -14.67 11.52
CA ALA A 169 -7.42 -13.23 11.31
C ALA A 169 -6.68 -12.60 12.46
N PHE A 170 -6.01 -11.49 12.19
CA PHE A 170 -5.53 -10.58 13.23
C PHE A 170 -6.58 -9.50 13.47
N VAL A 171 -7.04 -9.39 14.72
CA VAL A 171 -7.99 -8.37 15.16
C VAL A 171 -7.21 -7.24 15.81
N PRO A 172 -7.11 -6.06 15.19
CA PRO A 172 -6.48 -4.91 15.81
C PRO A 172 -7.36 -4.38 16.95
N ILE A 173 -6.94 -4.58 18.19
CA ILE A 173 -7.64 -4.09 19.38
C ILE A 173 -7.09 -2.74 19.87
N MET A 174 -5.88 -2.38 19.45
CA MET A 174 -5.19 -1.16 19.86
C MET A 174 -4.31 -0.62 18.74
N HIS A 175 -4.19 0.70 18.63
CA HIS A 175 -3.29 1.40 17.71
C HIS A 175 -2.44 2.40 18.49
N GLY A 176 -1.18 2.63 18.05
CA GLY A 176 -0.28 3.57 18.69
C GLY A 176 0.34 3.06 19.98
N CYS A 177 1.02 3.95 20.73
CA CYS A 177 1.63 3.62 22.03
C CYS A 177 1.99 4.90 22.79
N ASN A 178 1.76 4.91 24.11
CA ASN A 178 2.05 6.05 24.99
C ASN A 178 3.39 5.93 25.74
N ASN A 179 4.17 4.84 25.58
CA ASN A 179 5.39 4.60 26.37
C ASN A 179 6.59 5.45 25.93
N PHE A 180 6.64 5.90 24.68
CA PHE A 180 7.74 6.74 24.15
C PHE A 180 9.15 6.25 24.50
N CYS A 181 9.38 4.92 24.47
CA CYS A 181 10.71 4.36 24.67
C CYS A 181 11.71 4.98 23.68
N THR A 182 12.93 5.29 24.15
CA THR A 182 13.94 6.06 23.39
C THR A 182 14.34 5.47 22.04
N TYR A 183 14.22 4.17 21.87
CA TYR A 183 14.55 3.43 20.64
C TYR A 183 13.33 3.13 19.76
N CYS A 184 12.12 3.47 20.19
CA CYS A 184 10.88 3.00 19.55
C CYS A 184 10.31 4.03 18.59
N ILE A 185 10.09 3.59 17.33
CA ILE A 185 9.49 4.43 16.29
C ILE A 185 7.95 4.48 16.37
N VAL A 186 7.31 3.55 17.10
CA VAL A 186 5.84 3.38 17.07
C VAL A 186 5.07 4.67 17.40
N PRO A 187 5.38 5.42 18.49
CA PRO A 187 4.66 6.66 18.79
C PRO A 187 4.73 7.72 17.68
N TYR A 188 5.78 7.68 16.86
CA TYR A 188 6.02 8.66 15.80
C TYR A 188 5.33 8.31 14.47
N VAL A 189 5.06 7.02 14.24
CA VAL A 189 4.44 6.55 12.98
C VAL A 189 3.02 6.02 13.17
N ARG A 190 2.61 5.74 14.42
CA ARG A 190 1.26 5.28 14.76
C ARG A 190 0.60 6.14 15.84
N GLY A 191 1.30 7.16 16.37
CA GLY A 191 0.79 8.11 17.33
C GLY A 191 0.55 7.53 18.72
N ARG A 192 -0.28 8.25 19.48
CA ARG A 192 -0.70 7.84 20.82
C ARG A 192 -1.64 6.66 20.75
N GLU A 193 -1.75 5.98 21.86
CA GLU A 193 -2.61 4.81 22.01
C GLU A 193 -4.08 5.18 21.83
N VAL A 194 -4.74 4.42 20.95
CA VAL A 194 -6.19 4.41 20.77
C VAL A 194 -6.64 2.96 20.86
N SER A 195 -7.51 2.66 21.81
CA SER A 195 -8.08 1.32 21.99
C SER A 195 -9.43 1.21 21.26
N ARG A 196 -9.68 0.05 20.67
CA ARG A 196 -10.98 -0.29 20.10
C ARG A 196 -11.97 -0.58 21.24
N SER A 197 -13.22 -0.20 21.07
CA SER A 197 -14.27 -0.56 22.01
C SER A 197 -14.55 -2.07 22.00
N LEU A 198 -15.05 -2.61 23.12
CA LEU A 198 -15.39 -4.03 23.21
C LEU A 198 -16.53 -4.40 22.23
N ASP A 199 -17.46 -3.48 22.01
CA ASP A 199 -18.61 -3.69 21.10
C ASP A 199 -18.21 -3.76 19.62
N GLU A 200 -17.00 -3.27 19.28
CA GLU A 200 -16.45 -3.33 17.92
C GLU A 200 -15.57 -4.56 17.67
N ILE A 201 -15.25 -5.33 18.71
CA ILE A 201 -14.42 -6.53 18.63
C ILE A 201 -15.30 -7.77 18.52
#